data_cca25c09ded1430a96a5c6103dbee896
#
_entry.id   cca25c09ded1430a96a5c6103dbee896
#
_cell.length_a   1.000
_cell.length_b   1.000
_cell.length_c   1.000
_cell.angle_alpha   90.00
_cell.angle_beta   90.00
_cell.angle_gamma   90.00
#
_symmetry.space_group_name_H-M   'P 1'
#
loop_
_entity.id
_entity.type
_entity.pdbx_description
1 polymer ?
#
loop_
_entity_poly.entity_id
_entity_poly.type
_entity_poly.pdbx_seq_one_letter_code
_entity_poly.pdbx_strand_id
1 'polypeptide(L)'
;MIKNLLAKALFTFVLIGCFHTVEAQIFKKKDAKSESSDTKEKSKKGEIEPYEKVITKDAKTDKGLFDVHVVDESHYYEIPDSLFNKEMLMVSRISKTATGIGFGGGKINTKVLRWEKLPKKVLLRVVSYDIVAADSLPVSEAVVNSNFEPVLYSFDIKAFKKDSLHPATVIQVNDFFEKDVNALGMPEHYRKEYKVSRLDDSRSYISTLKSYPLNIEARHVKTYVASNPPSNGSLGSISIEINNSMILLPEEPMKRRYFDKRVGWFARGQVDYGLDAQESKTVRFLDRWRLEVKEEDIEK
;
A
#
# COMPACT_ATOMS: atom_id res chain seq x y z
N MET A 1 50.81 14.78 -43.75
CA MET A 1 50.15 15.32 -45.00
C MET A 1 48.75 15.74 -44.58
N ILE A 2 48.54 17.01 -44.33
CA ILE A 2 47.82 17.98 -45.15
C ILE A 2 46.32 17.92 -44.90
N LYS A 3 45.82 18.83 -44.04
CA LYS A 3 44.99 20.04 -44.32
C LYS A 3 43.49 19.70 -44.57
N ASN A 4 42.50 20.38 -44.05
CA ASN A 4 42.19 21.81 -43.84
C ASN A 4 41.02 21.88 -42.83
N LEU A 5 40.95 22.70 -41.87
CA LEU A 5 40.79 24.15 -41.75
C LEU A 5 39.42 24.69 -42.19
N LEU A 6 38.67 25.14 -41.17
CA LEU A 6 37.80 26.33 -41.11
C LEU A 6 36.55 26.43 -42.01
N ALA A 7 35.41 26.57 -41.38
CA ALA A 7 34.52 27.69 -41.62
C ALA A 7 33.63 27.98 -40.41
N LYS A 8 33.92 29.10 -39.76
CA LYS A 8 32.99 29.79 -38.84
C LYS A 8 31.99 30.55 -39.73
N ALA A 9 30.72 30.43 -39.45
CA ALA A 9 29.71 31.36 -39.91
C ALA A 9 28.89 31.85 -38.72
N LEU A 10 29.17 33.07 -38.39
CA LEU A 10 28.44 33.95 -37.49
C LEU A 10 27.12 34.34 -38.18
N PHE A 11 25.98 34.10 -37.58
CA PHE A 11 24.73 34.72 -38.03
C PHE A 11 24.14 35.51 -36.87
N THR A 12 24.20 36.83 -37.10
CA THR A 12 23.73 37.87 -36.21
C THR A 12 22.22 38.02 -36.33
N PHE A 13 21.56 38.12 -35.22
CA PHE A 13 20.15 38.32 -35.00
C PHE A 13 19.69 39.71 -35.45
N VAL A 14 18.54 39.78 -36.09
CA VAL A 14 17.70 40.97 -36.17
C VAL A 14 16.38 40.70 -35.45
N LEU A 15 16.20 41.43 -34.36
CA LEU A 15 14.93 41.54 -33.63
C LEU A 15 13.95 42.39 -34.45
N ILE A 16 12.79 41.84 -34.77
CA ILE A 16 11.61 42.66 -35.12
C ILE A 16 10.47 42.18 -34.21
N GLY A 17 10.07 43.05 -33.30
CA GLY A 17 8.93 42.89 -32.46
C GLY A 17 7.62 43.09 -33.21
N CYS A 18 6.67 42.21 -33.00
CA CYS A 18 5.27 42.45 -33.29
C CYS A 18 4.49 42.38 -32.00
N PHE A 19 4.11 43.54 -31.49
CA PHE A 19 3.08 43.67 -30.46
C PHE A 19 1.72 43.44 -31.14
N HIS A 20 1.03 42.38 -30.75
CA HIS A 20 -0.39 42.27 -31.00
C HIS A 20 -1.14 42.48 -29.68
N THR A 21 -1.80 43.62 -29.59
CA THR A 21 -2.82 43.94 -28.59
C THR A 21 -4.04 43.11 -28.85
N VAL A 22 -4.40 42.27 -27.84
CA VAL A 22 -5.70 41.56 -27.83
C VAL A 22 -6.70 42.42 -27.06
N GLU A 23 -7.64 42.98 -27.78
CA GLU A 23 -8.80 43.67 -27.19
C GLU A 23 -9.72 42.66 -26.47
N ALA A 24 -10.01 42.95 -25.23
CA ALA A 24 -10.99 42.22 -24.42
C ALA A 24 -12.40 42.67 -24.83
N GLN A 25 -13.16 41.80 -25.45
CA GLN A 25 -14.59 42.00 -25.64
C GLN A 25 -15.37 41.61 -24.39
N ILE A 26 -15.92 42.64 -23.77
CA ILE A 26 -16.89 42.51 -22.65
C ILE A 26 -18.22 42.07 -23.22
N PHE A 27 -18.63 40.83 -22.98
CA PHE A 27 -20.02 40.42 -23.21
C PHE A 27 -20.86 40.65 -21.98
N LYS A 28 -21.89 41.50 -22.17
CA LYS A 28 -22.92 41.86 -21.19
C LYS A 28 -23.78 40.64 -20.80
N LYS A 29 -23.93 40.48 -19.51
CA LYS A 29 -24.85 39.63 -18.79
C LYS A 29 -26.31 39.88 -19.20
N LYS A 30 -27.02 38.79 -19.49
CA LYS A 30 -28.49 38.79 -19.53
C LYS A 30 -28.96 37.80 -18.45
N ASP A 31 -29.69 38.33 -17.52
CA ASP A 31 -30.30 37.59 -16.40
C ASP A 31 -31.32 36.58 -16.91
N ALA A 32 -31.17 35.32 -16.48
CA ALA A 32 -32.26 34.36 -16.43
C ALA A 32 -32.15 33.57 -15.13
N LYS A 33 -33.28 33.54 -14.46
CA LYS A 33 -33.54 33.11 -13.10
C LYS A 33 -33.74 31.60 -13.04
N SER A 34 -33.29 31.02 -11.89
CA SER A 34 -33.67 29.75 -11.26
C SER A 34 -33.32 28.44 -11.96
N GLU A 35 -32.51 27.64 -11.29
CA GLU A 35 -32.97 26.43 -10.59
C GLU A 35 -31.81 25.85 -9.77
N SER A 36 -32.15 25.49 -8.55
CA SER A 36 -31.26 24.87 -7.60
C SER A 36 -30.79 23.52 -8.11
N SER A 37 -29.49 23.40 -8.43
CA SER A 37 -28.84 22.11 -8.56
C SER A 37 -27.77 22.01 -7.47
N ASP A 38 -27.93 21.03 -6.59
CA ASP A 38 -26.93 20.65 -5.60
C ASP A 38 -25.56 20.48 -6.24
N THR A 39 -24.74 21.51 -6.11
CA THR A 39 -23.34 21.44 -6.50
C THR A 39 -22.61 20.72 -5.37
N LYS A 40 -22.39 19.41 -5.49
CA LYS A 40 -21.39 18.72 -4.69
C LYS A 40 -20.06 19.45 -4.91
N GLU A 41 -19.67 20.28 -3.94
CA GLU A 41 -18.33 20.89 -3.92
C GLU A 41 -17.28 19.75 -4.02
N LYS A 42 -16.56 19.73 -5.12
CA LYS A 42 -15.37 18.87 -5.23
C LYS A 42 -14.38 19.31 -4.16
N SER A 43 -14.22 18.53 -3.10
CA SER A 43 -13.21 18.76 -2.09
C SER A 43 -11.83 18.95 -2.74
N LYS A 44 -11.10 19.97 -2.33
CA LYS A 44 -9.73 20.21 -2.79
C LYS A 44 -8.86 19.04 -2.32
N LYS A 45 -8.14 18.43 -3.24
CA LYS A 45 -7.25 17.30 -2.95
C LYS A 45 -6.26 17.67 -1.85
N GLY A 46 -6.30 16.94 -0.70
CA GLY A 46 -5.35 17.12 0.42
C GLY A 46 -5.82 18.02 1.56
N GLU A 47 -7.08 18.47 1.60
CA GLU A 47 -7.66 19.19 2.74
C GLU A 47 -8.25 18.16 3.74
N ILE A 48 -7.91 18.34 5.04
CA ILE A 48 -8.46 17.52 6.12
C ILE A 48 -9.82 18.09 6.48
N GLU A 49 -10.86 17.28 6.31
CA GLU A 49 -12.24 17.68 6.53
C GLU A 49 -12.73 17.33 7.97
N PRO A 50 -13.81 17.95 8.44
CA PRO A 50 -14.51 17.50 9.65
C PRO A 50 -14.91 16.03 9.51
N TYR A 51 -14.80 15.27 10.60
CA TYR A 51 -15.08 13.82 10.62
C TYR A 51 -16.45 13.47 10.05
N GLU A 52 -17.49 14.22 10.45
CA GLU A 52 -18.89 13.99 10.04
C GLU A 52 -19.15 14.24 8.55
N LYS A 53 -18.24 14.96 7.89
CA LYS A 53 -18.32 15.17 6.43
C LYS A 53 -17.74 14.00 5.66
N VAL A 54 -16.74 13.33 6.23
CA VAL A 54 -16.09 12.17 5.61
C VAL A 54 -16.83 10.88 5.95
N ILE A 55 -17.11 10.67 7.23
CA ILE A 55 -17.88 9.53 7.71
C ILE A 55 -19.27 10.03 8.06
N THR A 56 -20.14 9.93 7.07
CA THR A 56 -21.52 10.40 7.18
C THR A 56 -22.38 9.44 8.02
N LYS A 57 -23.59 9.89 8.40
CA LYS A 57 -24.52 9.05 9.19
C LYS A 57 -24.97 7.78 8.45
N ASP A 58 -24.92 7.80 7.13
CA ASP A 58 -25.29 6.65 6.28
C ASP A 58 -24.13 5.67 6.04
N ALA A 59 -22.95 5.94 6.64
CA ALA A 59 -21.79 5.06 6.53
C ALA A 59 -22.09 3.67 7.08
N LYS A 60 -21.79 2.65 6.28
CA LYS A 60 -21.78 1.26 6.76
C LYS A 60 -20.44 0.99 7.44
N THR A 61 -20.47 0.75 8.75
CA THR A 61 -19.29 0.55 9.57
C THR A 61 -19.15 -0.91 10.00
N ASP A 62 -17.98 -1.48 9.79
CA ASP A 62 -17.56 -2.77 10.32
C ASP A 62 -16.43 -2.53 11.34
N LYS A 63 -16.71 -2.87 12.61
CA LYS A 63 -15.81 -2.57 13.74
C LYS A 63 -14.82 -3.69 13.99
N GLY A 64 -13.59 -3.33 14.35
CA GLY A 64 -12.56 -4.30 14.67
C GLY A 64 -11.22 -3.67 14.98
N LEU A 65 -10.13 -4.23 14.42
CA LEU A 65 -8.79 -3.70 14.57
C LEU A 65 -8.69 -2.25 14.10
N PHE A 66 -9.21 -1.95 12.91
CA PHE A 66 -9.57 -0.63 12.45
C PHE A 66 -11.08 -0.61 12.25
N ASP A 67 -11.74 0.51 12.47
CA ASP A 67 -13.10 0.63 11.98
C ASP A 67 -13.06 0.86 10.45
N VAL A 68 -13.77 0.03 9.73
CA VAL A 68 -13.86 0.10 8.26
C VAL A 68 -15.19 0.73 7.90
N HIS A 69 -15.16 1.82 7.15
CA HIS A 69 -16.35 2.53 6.72
C HIS A 69 -16.53 2.47 5.21
N VAL A 70 -17.77 2.29 4.77
CA VAL A 70 -18.17 2.40 3.37
C VAL A 70 -19.19 3.52 3.28
N VAL A 71 -18.85 4.56 2.54
CA VAL A 71 -19.70 5.71 2.25
C VAL A 71 -19.85 5.80 0.73
N ASP A 72 -21.02 5.52 0.21
CA ASP A 72 -21.27 5.29 -1.22
C ASP A 72 -20.32 4.22 -1.78
N GLU A 73 -19.40 4.58 -2.69
CA GLU A 73 -18.37 3.71 -3.26
C GLU A 73 -17.00 3.90 -2.63
N SER A 74 -16.89 4.78 -1.63
CA SER A 74 -15.63 5.10 -0.96
C SER A 74 -15.42 4.23 0.27
N HIS A 75 -14.22 3.66 0.38
CA HIS A 75 -13.82 2.81 1.50
C HIS A 75 -12.77 3.54 2.34
N TYR A 76 -12.98 3.53 3.66
CA TYR A 76 -12.12 4.22 4.60
C TYR A 76 -11.65 3.28 5.70
N TYR A 77 -10.40 3.48 6.13
CA TYR A 77 -9.88 2.98 7.39
C TYR A 77 -9.88 4.10 8.41
N GLU A 78 -10.52 3.88 9.54
CA GLU A 78 -10.36 4.66 10.75
C GLU A 78 -9.34 3.92 11.62
N ILE A 79 -8.10 4.41 11.60
CA ILE A 79 -6.98 3.77 12.30
C ILE A 79 -6.87 4.39 13.68
N PRO A 80 -7.07 3.62 14.77
CA PRO A 80 -6.78 4.08 16.12
C PRO A 80 -5.35 4.58 16.26
N ASP A 81 -5.16 5.74 16.88
CA ASP A 81 -3.83 6.34 17.01
C ASP A 81 -2.85 5.44 17.79
N SER A 82 -3.35 4.55 18.64
CA SER A 82 -2.56 3.54 19.37
C SER A 82 -1.97 2.44 18.47
N LEU A 83 -2.42 2.30 17.24
CA LEU A 83 -1.93 1.28 16.29
C LEU A 83 -0.87 1.82 15.33
N PHE A 84 -0.60 3.14 15.32
CA PHE A 84 0.55 3.65 14.60
C PHE A 84 1.85 3.14 15.21
N ASN A 85 2.83 2.89 14.34
CA ASN A 85 4.14 2.32 14.65
C ASN A 85 4.11 0.88 15.18
N LYS A 86 2.94 0.22 15.23
CA LYS A 86 2.84 -1.22 15.49
C LYS A 86 2.98 -2.02 14.20
N GLU A 87 3.58 -3.17 14.31
CA GLU A 87 3.85 -4.04 13.17
C GLU A 87 2.66 -4.95 12.88
N MET A 88 2.41 -5.12 11.60
CA MET A 88 1.36 -5.99 11.08
C MET A 88 1.91 -6.91 9.99
N LEU A 89 1.49 -8.15 10.00
CA LEU A 89 1.80 -9.11 8.95
C LEU A 89 0.76 -9.05 7.86
N MET A 90 1.13 -8.64 6.64
CA MET A 90 0.27 -8.74 5.47
C MET A 90 0.60 -10.00 4.69
N VAL A 91 -0.41 -10.83 4.46
CA VAL A 91 -0.34 -12.00 3.58
C VAL A 91 -1.29 -11.79 2.40
N SER A 92 -0.73 -11.76 1.19
CA SER A 92 -1.50 -11.62 -0.05
C SER A 92 -1.64 -12.97 -0.74
N ARG A 93 -2.87 -13.34 -1.11
CA ARG A 93 -3.20 -14.59 -1.79
C ARG A 93 -4.14 -14.35 -2.95
N ILE A 94 -4.01 -15.13 -4.01
CA ILE A 94 -5.03 -15.20 -5.07
C ILE A 94 -6.22 -15.96 -4.49
N SER A 95 -7.39 -15.35 -4.35
CA SER A 95 -8.61 -16.04 -3.90
C SER A 95 -9.39 -16.64 -5.06
N LYS A 96 -9.44 -15.92 -6.20
CA LYS A 96 -9.98 -16.46 -7.47
C LYS A 96 -9.04 -16.12 -8.61
N THR A 97 -8.88 -17.05 -9.54
CA THR A 97 -7.97 -16.91 -10.66
C THR A 97 -8.66 -17.20 -11.98
N ALA A 98 -8.12 -16.70 -13.07
CA ALA A 98 -8.55 -17.09 -14.41
C ALA A 98 -8.06 -18.51 -14.76
N THR A 99 -8.77 -19.17 -15.63
CA THR A 99 -8.36 -20.51 -16.16
C THR A 99 -6.95 -20.42 -16.74
N GLY A 100 -6.09 -21.35 -16.34
CA GLY A 100 -4.70 -21.40 -16.76
C GLY A 100 -3.71 -20.61 -15.91
N ILE A 101 -4.18 -19.88 -14.89
CA ILE A 101 -3.31 -19.15 -13.96
C ILE A 101 -3.37 -19.80 -12.58
N GLY A 102 -2.45 -20.71 -12.28
CA GLY A 102 -2.31 -21.28 -10.96
C GLY A 102 -3.62 -21.80 -10.35
N PHE A 103 -3.82 -21.58 -9.07
CA PHE A 103 -4.99 -22.04 -8.31
C PHE A 103 -5.38 -21.03 -7.21
N GLY A 104 -6.64 -21.08 -6.76
CA GLY A 104 -7.11 -20.32 -5.61
C GLY A 104 -6.37 -20.72 -4.33
N GLY A 105 -6.03 -19.75 -3.48
CA GLY A 105 -5.21 -19.93 -2.28
C GLY A 105 -3.70 -19.73 -2.51
N GLY A 106 -3.24 -19.63 -3.76
CA GLY A 106 -1.85 -19.36 -4.10
C GLY A 106 -1.33 -18.08 -3.45
N LYS A 107 -0.20 -18.19 -2.71
CA LYS A 107 0.41 -17.04 -2.04
C LYS A 107 1.15 -16.15 -3.04
N ILE A 108 0.86 -14.85 -3.00
CA ILE A 108 1.56 -13.84 -3.79
C ILE A 108 2.80 -13.36 -3.04
N ASN A 109 2.61 -12.87 -1.82
CA ASN A 109 3.69 -12.40 -0.97
C ASN A 109 3.30 -12.40 0.52
N THR A 110 4.31 -12.12 1.35
CA THR A 110 4.16 -11.87 2.78
C THR A 110 5.07 -10.69 3.12
N LYS A 111 4.55 -9.68 3.80
CA LYS A 111 5.30 -8.48 4.19
C LYS A 111 4.95 -8.11 5.62
N VAL A 112 5.95 -7.69 6.39
CA VAL A 112 5.70 -6.97 7.64
C VAL A 112 5.55 -5.49 7.30
N LEU A 113 4.50 -4.89 7.79
CA LEU A 113 4.12 -3.51 7.51
C LEU A 113 4.01 -2.72 8.81
N ARG A 114 4.26 -1.42 8.71
CA ARG A 114 4.08 -0.47 9.80
C ARG A 114 3.43 0.81 9.28
N TRP A 115 2.38 1.24 9.96
CA TRP A 115 1.69 2.49 9.69
C TRP A 115 2.41 3.62 10.41
N GLU A 116 2.84 4.64 9.70
CA GLU A 116 3.48 5.83 10.24
C GLU A 116 2.61 7.05 9.97
N LYS A 117 2.26 7.79 11.04
CA LYS A 117 1.45 9.00 10.94
C LYS A 117 2.34 10.23 10.80
N LEU A 118 2.12 10.99 9.76
CA LEU A 118 2.68 12.33 9.52
C LEU A 118 1.57 13.39 9.68
N PRO A 119 1.90 14.68 9.73
CA PRO A 119 0.88 15.73 9.98
C PRO A 119 -0.30 15.76 8.99
N LYS A 120 -0.08 15.37 7.72
CA LYS A 120 -1.10 15.38 6.66
C LYS A 120 -1.24 14.05 5.91
N LYS A 121 -0.43 13.07 6.25
CA LYS A 121 -0.36 11.79 5.53
C LYS A 121 -0.17 10.64 6.51
N VAL A 122 -0.59 9.47 6.06
CA VAL A 122 -0.21 8.20 6.67
C VAL A 122 0.63 7.43 5.67
N LEU A 123 1.80 6.98 6.08
CA LEU A 123 2.69 6.14 5.29
C LEU A 123 2.53 4.68 5.71
N LEU A 124 2.56 3.79 4.74
CA LEU A 124 2.65 2.36 4.96
C LEU A 124 4.07 1.92 4.58
N ARG A 125 4.88 1.57 5.58
CA ARG A 125 6.26 1.12 5.39
C ARG A 125 6.35 -0.39 5.37
N VAL A 126 7.36 -0.90 4.66
CA VAL A 126 7.75 -2.32 4.70
C VAL A 126 8.90 -2.46 5.67
N VAL A 127 8.70 -3.28 6.68
CA VAL A 127 9.73 -3.63 7.68
C VAL A 127 10.48 -4.87 7.19
N SER A 128 11.81 -4.83 7.22
CA SER A 128 12.67 -5.97 6.91
C SER A 128 13.48 -6.39 8.13
N TYR A 129 13.55 -7.69 8.32
CA TYR A 129 14.38 -8.33 9.36
C TYR A 129 15.55 -9.13 8.77
N ASP A 130 15.89 -8.85 7.51
CA ASP A 130 17.00 -9.56 6.84
C ASP A 130 18.35 -9.20 7.45
N ILE A 131 18.49 -7.95 7.91
CA ILE A 131 19.69 -7.42 8.57
C ILE A 131 19.27 -6.76 9.87
N VAL A 132 19.87 -7.17 10.98
CA VAL A 132 19.50 -6.71 12.32
C VAL A 132 20.73 -6.44 13.19
N ALA A 133 20.54 -5.62 14.21
CA ALA A 133 21.41 -5.48 15.37
C ALA A 133 20.54 -5.17 16.59
N ALA A 134 20.99 -5.52 17.78
CA ALA A 134 20.28 -5.13 19.00
C ALA A 134 20.35 -3.61 19.18
N ASP A 135 19.22 -2.98 19.53
CA ASP A 135 19.12 -1.52 19.69
C ASP A 135 20.08 -0.95 20.74
N SER A 136 20.49 -1.78 21.71
CA SER A 136 21.45 -1.41 22.74
C SER A 136 22.90 -1.29 22.24
N LEU A 137 23.20 -1.71 21.02
CA LEU A 137 24.55 -1.72 20.46
C LEU A 137 24.80 -0.50 19.56
N PRO A 138 26.00 0.11 19.61
CA PRO A 138 26.31 1.26 18.74
C PRO A 138 26.18 0.98 17.24
N VAL A 139 26.34 -0.28 16.81
CA VAL A 139 26.20 -0.70 15.42
C VAL A 139 24.73 -0.63 14.93
N SER A 140 23.75 -0.60 15.85
CA SER A 140 22.32 -0.56 15.47
C SER A 140 21.99 0.67 14.63
N GLU A 141 22.56 1.83 14.95
CA GLU A 141 22.36 3.05 14.18
C GLU A 141 22.87 2.90 12.73
N ALA A 142 24.03 2.29 12.54
CA ALA A 142 24.57 2.02 11.20
C ALA A 142 23.70 1.04 10.42
N VAL A 143 23.13 0.02 11.09
CA VAL A 143 22.21 -0.93 10.49
C VAL A 143 20.93 -0.22 10.05
N VAL A 144 20.31 0.61 10.89
CA VAL A 144 19.10 1.39 10.56
C VAL A 144 19.36 2.33 9.38
N ASN A 145 20.48 3.07 9.41
CA ASN A 145 20.84 4.02 8.35
C ASN A 145 21.13 3.34 7.00
N SER A 146 21.57 2.08 7.02
CA SER A 146 21.87 1.31 5.80
C SER A 146 20.70 0.46 5.30
N ASN A 147 19.63 0.32 6.08
CA ASN A 147 18.46 -0.51 5.78
C ASN A 147 17.17 0.30 5.96
N PHE A 148 17.12 1.48 5.32
CA PHE A 148 15.98 2.37 5.42
C PHE A 148 14.71 1.71 4.87
N GLU A 149 13.66 1.69 5.69
CA GLU A 149 12.39 1.03 5.37
C GLU A 149 11.66 1.71 4.22
N PRO A 150 11.44 1.01 3.09
CA PRO A 150 10.75 1.61 1.95
C PRO A 150 9.29 1.93 2.26
N VAL A 151 8.80 3.02 1.68
CA VAL A 151 7.39 3.37 1.72
C VAL A 151 6.65 2.58 0.64
N LEU A 152 5.77 1.68 1.06
CA LEU A 152 4.91 0.92 0.16
C LEU A 152 3.83 1.79 -0.46
N TYR A 153 3.18 2.63 0.37
CA TYR A 153 2.11 3.51 -0.06
C TYR A 153 1.99 4.74 0.86
N SER A 154 1.40 5.82 0.32
CA SER A 154 1.14 7.06 1.04
C SER A 154 -0.33 7.45 0.89
N PHE A 155 -1.01 7.66 2.01
CA PHE A 155 -2.41 8.05 2.07
C PHE A 155 -2.53 9.49 2.54
N ASP A 156 -3.39 10.28 1.91
CA ASP A 156 -3.78 11.57 2.45
C ASP A 156 -4.76 11.36 3.62
N ILE A 157 -4.54 12.06 4.74
CA ILE A 157 -5.48 12.04 5.85
C ILE A 157 -6.74 12.78 5.41
N LYS A 158 -7.90 12.15 5.59
CA LYS A 158 -9.21 12.70 5.23
C LYS A 158 -9.86 13.41 6.40
N ALA A 159 -9.78 12.83 7.59
CA ALA A 159 -10.34 13.39 8.80
C ALA A 159 -9.62 12.85 10.05
N PHE A 160 -9.83 13.53 11.18
CA PHE A 160 -9.47 13.04 12.50
C PHE A 160 -10.74 12.84 13.34
N LYS A 161 -10.85 11.67 13.97
CA LYS A 161 -11.81 11.46 15.04
C LYS A 161 -11.25 12.04 16.34
N LYS A 162 -11.86 13.11 16.81
CA LYS A 162 -11.46 13.80 18.05
C LYS A 162 -12.20 13.21 19.25
N ASP A 163 -11.91 11.96 19.55
CA ASP A 163 -12.37 11.31 20.77
C ASP A 163 -11.24 11.37 21.80
N SER A 164 -11.50 11.83 23.00
CA SER A 164 -10.49 11.96 24.05
C SER A 164 -9.94 10.61 24.52
N LEU A 165 -10.74 9.55 24.41
CA LEU A 165 -10.37 8.19 24.84
C LEU A 165 -9.84 7.34 23.67
N HIS A 166 -10.38 7.54 22.48
CA HIS A 166 -10.10 6.72 21.29
C HIS A 166 -9.86 7.59 20.06
N PRO A 167 -8.79 8.42 20.05
CA PRO A 167 -8.46 9.23 18.89
C PRO A 167 -8.09 8.32 17.72
N ALA A 168 -8.53 8.68 16.51
CA ALA A 168 -8.26 7.92 15.32
C ALA A 168 -8.06 8.82 14.08
N THR A 169 -7.39 8.28 13.10
CA THR A 169 -7.07 8.93 11.84
C THR A 169 -7.77 8.21 10.69
N VAL A 170 -8.51 8.97 9.86
CA VAL A 170 -9.27 8.44 8.73
C VAL A 170 -8.51 8.63 7.44
N ILE A 171 -8.34 7.54 6.69
CA ILE A 171 -7.74 7.52 5.34
C ILE A 171 -8.67 6.80 4.36
N GLN A 172 -8.64 7.20 3.09
CA GLN A 172 -9.35 6.50 2.02
C GLN A 172 -8.45 5.44 1.40
N VAL A 173 -8.96 4.22 1.18
CA VAL A 173 -8.17 3.08 0.74
C VAL A 173 -8.51 2.55 -0.64
N ASN A 174 -9.45 3.16 -1.38
CA ASN A 174 -9.81 2.73 -2.72
C ASN A 174 -8.59 2.60 -3.64
N ASP A 175 -7.83 3.68 -3.80
CA ASP A 175 -6.65 3.71 -4.68
C ASP A 175 -5.61 2.63 -4.33
N PHE A 176 -5.45 2.31 -3.05
CA PHE A 176 -4.52 1.30 -2.60
C PHE A 176 -4.89 -0.10 -3.09
N PHE A 177 -6.19 -0.42 -3.08
CA PHE A 177 -6.67 -1.74 -3.51
C PHE A 177 -7.08 -1.79 -4.98
N GLU A 178 -7.49 -0.69 -5.59
CA GLU A 178 -8.02 -0.65 -6.95
C GLU A 178 -6.95 -0.35 -7.99
N LYS A 179 -5.91 0.44 -7.64
CA LYS A 179 -4.80 0.77 -8.55
C LYS A 179 -3.67 -0.26 -8.54
N ASP A 180 -2.75 -0.10 -9.47
CA ASP A 180 -1.64 -1.05 -9.66
C ASP A 180 -0.53 -0.87 -8.62
N VAL A 181 -0.77 -1.37 -7.42
CA VAL A 181 0.23 -1.49 -6.37
C VAL A 181 0.85 -2.88 -6.46
N ASN A 182 2.13 -2.98 -6.81
CA ASN A 182 2.82 -4.25 -7.08
C ASN A 182 2.68 -5.28 -5.96
N ALA A 183 2.70 -4.83 -4.70
CA ALA A 183 2.56 -5.72 -3.54
C ALA A 183 1.15 -6.36 -3.42
N LEU A 184 0.16 -5.77 -4.08
CA LEU A 184 -1.25 -6.18 -4.05
C LEU A 184 -1.73 -6.66 -5.43
N GLY A 185 -0.82 -6.92 -6.34
CA GLY A 185 -1.13 -7.22 -7.73
C GLY A 185 -0.74 -8.62 -8.17
N MET A 186 -0.95 -8.87 -9.46
CA MET A 186 -0.51 -10.09 -10.11
C MET A 186 1.02 -10.23 -10.00
N PRO A 187 1.54 -11.42 -9.64
CA PRO A 187 2.97 -11.70 -9.61
C PRO A 187 3.67 -11.39 -10.93
N GLU A 188 4.88 -10.86 -10.85
CA GLU A 188 5.66 -10.38 -11.99
C GLU A 188 5.89 -11.45 -13.06
N HIS A 189 6.08 -12.72 -12.67
CA HIS A 189 6.25 -13.82 -13.62
C HIS A 189 5.01 -14.04 -14.48
N TYR A 190 3.79 -13.94 -13.92
CA TYR A 190 2.55 -14.03 -14.69
C TYR A 190 2.36 -12.79 -15.58
N ARG A 191 2.75 -11.59 -15.09
CA ARG A 191 2.70 -10.38 -15.92
C ARG A 191 3.57 -10.53 -17.19
N LYS A 192 4.76 -11.09 -17.05
CA LYS A 192 5.67 -11.38 -18.18
C LYS A 192 5.14 -12.45 -19.10
N GLU A 193 4.70 -13.57 -18.53
CA GLU A 193 4.19 -14.72 -19.28
C GLU A 193 3.00 -14.35 -20.16
N TYR A 194 2.04 -13.61 -19.59
CA TYR A 194 0.81 -13.23 -20.30
C TYR A 194 0.91 -11.88 -21.00
N LYS A 195 2.09 -11.27 -21.03
CA LYS A 195 2.35 -9.95 -21.66
C LYS A 195 1.35 -8.90 -21.20
N VAL A 196 1.24 -8.77 -19.87
CA VAL A 196 0.40 -7.75 -19.24
C VAL A 196 1.00 -6.37 -19.50
N SER A 197 0.21 -5.47 -20.07
CA SER A 197 0.63 -4.10 -20.37
C SER A 197 0.29 -3.11 -19.25
N ARG A 198 -0.89 -3.23 -18.65
CA ARG A 198 -1.37 -2.34 -17.58
C ARG A 198 -2.53 -2.95 -16.81
N LEU A 199 -2.81 -2.41 -15.63
CA LEU A 199 -4.07 -2.59 -14.95
C LEU A 199 -5.16 -1.80 -15.66
N ASP A 200 -6.39 -2.29 -15.65
CA ASP A 200 -7.58 -1.57 -16.05
C ASP A 200 -8.36 -1.14 -14.80
N ASP A 201 -8.16 0.13 -14.41
CA ASP A 201 -8.74 0.68 -13.18
C ASP A 201 -10.28 0.66 -13.23
N SER A 202 -10.88 0.82 -14.43
CA SER A 202 -12.34 0.84 -14.60
C SER A 202 -13.00 -0.51 -14.34
N ARG A 203 -12.24 -1.60 -14.40
CA ARG A 203 -12.68 -2.98 -14.15
C ARG A 203 -12.04 -3.59 -12.91
N SER A 204 -11.47 -2.75 -12.06
CA SER A 204 -10.83 -3.15 -10.80
C SER A 204 -11.58 -2.51 -9.64
N TYR A 205 -11.88 -3.30 -8.60
CA TYR A 205 -12.74 -2.83 -7.50
C TYR A 205 -12.52 -3.63 -6.22
N ILE A 206 -12.91 -3.05 -5.09
CA ILE A 206 -12.96 -3.75 -3.79
C ILE A 206 -14.24 -4.58 -3.75
N SER A 207 -14.11 -5.90 -3.63
CA SER A 207 -15.27 -6.78 -3.51
C SER A 207 -15.74 -6.94 -2.06
N THR A 208 -14.82 -6.93 -1.09
CA THR A 208 -15.14 -7.04 0.33
C THR A 208 -14.02 -6.42 1.16
N LEU A 209 -14.40 -5.67 2.19
CA LEU A 209 -13.48 -5.14 3.18
C LEU A 209 -14.07 -5.39 4.56
N LYS A 210 -13.40 -6.17 5.41
CA LYS A 210 -13.87 -6.62 6.70
C LYS A 210 -12.84 -6.39 7.79
N SER A 211 -13.32 -6.04 8.97
CA SER A 211 -12.50 -5.90 10.15
C SER A 211 -12.83 -6.95 11.20
N TYR A 212 -11.81 -7.43 11.87
CA TYR A 212 -11.88 -8.39 12.96
C TYR A 212 -11.02 -7.88 14.12
N PRO A 213 -11.13 -8.42 15.33
CA PRO A 213 -10.40 -7.89 16.50
C PRO A 213 -8.88 -7.78 16.32
N LEU A 214 -8.26 -8.67 15.55
CA LEU A 214 -6.80 -8.72 15.35
C LEU A 214 -6.36 -8.61 13.90
N ASN A 215 -7.29 -8.53 12.94
CA ASN A 215 -6.94 -8.49 11.53
C ASN A 215 -7.97 -7.76 10.67
N ILE A 216 -7.52 -7.36 9.51
CA ILE A 216 -8.34 -6.79 8.44
C ILE A 216 -8.22 -7.68 7.21
N GLU A 217 -9.35 -7.98 6.59
CA GLU A 217 -9.44 -8.77 5.37
C GLU A 217 -9.96 -7.90 4.22
N ALA A 218 -9.14 -7.75 3.20
CA ALA A 218 -9.52 -7.04 2.00
C ALA A 218 -9.51 -7.97 0.79
N ARG A 219 -10.64 -8.10 0.12
CA ARG A 219 -10.75 -8.78 -1.18
C ARG A 219 -11.01 -7.75 -2.26
N HIS A 220 -10.23 -7.81 -3.31
CA HIS A 220 -10.37 -6.90 -4.44
C HIS A 220 -10.11 -7.64 -5.76
N VAL A 221 -10.84 -7.24 -6.78
CA VAL A 221 -10.67 -7.73 -8.13
C VAL A 221 -9.73 -6.81 -8.89
N LYS A 222 -8.77 -7.38 -9.58
CA LYS A 222 -7.88 -6.67 -10.49
C LYS A 222 -7.99 -7.25 -11.88
N THR A 223 -8.26 -6.38 -12.85
CA THR A 223 -8.33 -6.74 -14.27
C THR A 223 -7.16 -6.11 -15.00
N TYR A 224 -6.39 -6.95 -15.68
CA TYR A 224 -5.20 -6.56 -16.42
C TYR A 224 -5.43 -6.68 -17.92
N VAL A 225 -4.97 -5.72 -18.69
CA VAL A 225 -4.89 -5.81 -20.15
C VAL A 225 -3.68 -6.67 -20.51
N ALA A 226 -3.91 -7.75 -21.24
CA ALA A 226 -2.90 -8.73 -21.61
C ALA A 226 -3.01 -9.11 -23.07
N SER A 227 -1.89 -9.16 -23.79
CA SER A 227 -1.88 -9.56 -25.20
C SER A 227 -1.79 -11.09 -25.41
N ASN A 228 -1.47 -11.84 -24.35
CA ASN A 228 -1.36 -13.30 -24.38
C ASN A 228 -2.06 -13.93 -23.17
N PRO A 229 -3.37 -13.69 -22.95
CA PRO A 229 -4.07 -14.29 -21.80
C PRO A 229 -4.17 -15.81 -21.97
N PRO A 230 -4.13 -16.59 -20.84
CA PRO A 230 -4.11 -18.06 -20.90
C PRO A 230 -5.44 -18.66 -21.35
N SER A 231 -6.52 -17.87 -21.26
CA SER A 231 -7.86 -18.24 -21.72
C SER A 231 -8.58 -17.02 -22.25
N ASN A 232 -9.63 -17.24 -23.08
CA ASN A 232 -10.43 -16.15 -23.64
C ASN A 232 -9.60 -15.05 -24.33
N GLY A 233 -8.64 -15.46 -25.17
CA GLY A 233 -7.69 -14.57 -25.85
C GLY A 233 -8.35 -13.39 -26.56
N SER A 234 -9.58 -13.55 -27.07
CA SER A 234 -10.37 -12.49 -27.71
C SER A 234 -10.73 -11.32 -26.79
N LEU A 235 -10.74 -11.53 -25.47
CA LEU A 235 -11.03 -10.47 -24.50
C LEU A 235 -9.81 -9.57 -24.23
N GLY A 236 -8.59 -10.04 -24.49
CA GLY A 236 -7.36 -9.28 -24.25
C GLY A 236 -7.16 -8.87 -22.80
N SER A 237 -7.73 -9.62 -21.85
CA SER A 237 -7.67 -9.26 -20.43
C SER A 237 -7.71 -10.48 -19.50
N ILE A 238 -7.19 -10.28 -18.28
CA ILE A 238 -7.14 -11.26 -17.21
C ILE A 238 -7.69 -10.62 -15.96
N SER A 239 -8.68 -11.24 -15.32
CA SER A 239 -9.20 -10.82 -14.01
C SER A 239 -8.84 -11.84 -12.94
N ILE A 240 -8.34 -11.36 -11.80
CA ILE A 240 -8.06 -12.16 -10.61
C ILE A 240 -8.64 -11.46 -9.37
N GLU A 241 -9.09 -12.25 -8.40
CA GLU A 241 -9.45 -11.73 -7.08
C GLU A 241 -8.32 -12.04 -6.12
N ILE A 242 -7.89 -11.02 -5.38
CA ILE A 242 -6.80 -11.12 -4.40
C ILE A 242 -7.38 -10.87 -3.02
N ASN A 243 -6.96 -11.66 -2.04
CA ASN A 243 -7.22 -11.44 -0.63
C ASN A 243 -5.94 -10.98 0.07
N ASN A 244 -6.03 -9.88 0.80
CA ASN A 244 -4.99 -9.37 1.68
C ASN A 244 -5.47 -9.48 3.12
N SER A 245 -4.83 -10.35 3.88
CA SER A 245 -4.97 -10.46 5.33
C SER A 245 -3.91 -9.57 5.98
N MET A 246 -4.30 -8.57 6.77
CA MET A 246 -3.39 -7.74 7.55
C MET A 246 -3.63 -8.02 9.03
N ILE A 247 -2.68 -8.65 9.69
CA ILE A 247 -2.80 -9.19 11.04
C ILE A 247 -1.88 -8.42 11.97
N LEU A 248 -2.41 -7.93 13.10
CA LEU A 248 -1.59 -7.30 14.12
C LEU A 248 -0.64 -8.32 14.74
N LEU A 249 0.65 -8.02 14.76
CA LEU A 249 1.64 -8.87 15.40
C LEU A 249 1.60 -8.69 16.92
N PRO A 250 1.87 -9.75 17.69
CA PRO A 250 1.89 -9.67 19.14
C PRO A 250 3.05 -8.78 19.62
N GLU A 251 2.83 -8.01 20.69
CA GLU A 251 3.87 -7.17 21.31
C GLU A 251 4.98 -8.04 21.88
N GLU A 252 4.62 -9.17 22.48
CA GLU A 252 5.58 -10.16 22.96
C GLU A 252 5.60 -11.36 22.03
N PRO A 253 6.58 -11.43 21.11
CA PRO A 253 6.71 -12.56 20.21
C PRO A 253 7.21 -13.81 20.97
N MET A 254 6.84 -14.97 20.47
CA MET A 254 7.33 -16.24 20.97
C MET A 254 8.86 -16.31 20.87
N LYS A 255 9.53 -16.86 21.91
CA LYS A 255 11.00 -17.05 21.91
C LYS A 255 11.46 -17.81 20.66
N ARG A 256 12.43 -17.26 19.95
CA ARG A 256 12.99 -17.88 18.75
C ARG A 256 13.73 -19.16 19.09
N ARG A 257 13.73 -20.15 18.19
CA ARG A 257 14.56 -21.33 18.26
C ARG A 257 15.59 -21.33 17.14
N TYR A 258 16.84 -21.50 17.46
CA TYR A 258 17.92 -21.61 16.48
C TYR A 258 17.72 -22.87 15.64
N PHE A 259 18.11 -22.75 14.38
CA PHE A 259 18.13 -23.87 13.45
C PHE A 259 19.23 -24.86 13.84
N ASP A 260 18.88 -26.14 13.81
CA ASP A 260 19.82 -27.24 13.96
C ASP A 260 19.64 -28.20 12.80
N LYS A 261 20.75 -28.55 12.12
CA LYS A 261 20.72 -29.46 10.95
C LYS A 261 20.11 -30.82 11.26
N ARG A 262 20.12 -31.24 12.51
CA ARG A 262 19.53 -32.51 12.95
C ARG A 262 18.01 -32.50 12.97
N VAL A 263 17.37 -31.33 12.96
CA VAL A 263 15.91 -31.20 13.10
C VAL A 263 15.19 -31.21 11.77
N GLY A 264 15.83 -30.94 10.66
CA GLY A 264 15.24 -31.04 9.32
C GLY A 264 13.94 -30.23 9.11
N TRP A 265 13.87 -29.00 9.60
CA TRP A 265 12.69 -28.14 9.52
C TRP A 265 12.95 -26.87 8.72
N PHE A 266 11.88 -26.21 8.24
CA PHE A 266 12.00 -24.93 7.55
C PHE A 266 12.60 -23.87 8.48
N ALA A 267 13.50 -23.04 7.97
CA ALA A 267 14.17 -22.03 8.72
C ALA A 267 14.37 -20.76 7.89
N ARG A 268 14.32 -19.60 8.57
CA ARG A 268 14.65 -18.28 8.01
C ARG A 268 15.97 -17.81 8.55
N GLY A 269 16.76 -17.18 7.70
CA GLY A 269 18.02 -16.56 8.08
C GLY A 269 17.89 -15.05 8.18
N GLN A 270 18.65 -14.44 9.07
CA GLN A 270 18.87 -13.01 9.14
C GLN A 270 20.35 -12.76 9.42
N VAL A 271 20.89 -11.68 8.91
CA VAL A 271 22.29 -11.27 9.21
C VAL A 271 22.26 -10.46 10.49
N ASP A 272 22.94 -10.96 11.51
CA ASP A 272 23.05 -10.29 12.81
C ASP A 272 24.42 -9.64 12.97
N TYR A 273 24.42 -8.31 13.14
CA TYR A 273 25.60 -7.50 13.38
C TYR A 273 25.91 -7.32 14.88
N GLY A 274 25.05 -7.83 15.74
CA GLY A 274 25.17 -7.70 17.19
C GLY A 274 25.82 -8.89 17.89
N LEU A 275 26.52 -9.77 17.16
CA LEU A 275 27.14 -10.93 17.74
C LEU A 275 28.46 -10.58 18.48
N ASP A 276 28.70 -11.21 19.62
CA ASP A 276 29.87 -10.99 20.47
C ASP A 276 31.24 -11.23 19.76
N ALA A 277 31.22 -12.05 18.72
CA ALA A 277 32.40 -12.36 17.92
C ALA A 277 32.92 -11.21 17.05
N GLN A 278 32.27 -10.01 17.10
CA GLN A 278 32.57 -8.85 16.24
C GLN A 278 32.54 -9.19 14.73
N GLU A 279 31.73 -10.14 14.36
CA GLU A 279 31.46 -10.53 12.97
C GLU A 279 29.98 -10.45 12.67
N SER A 280 29.64 -10.11 11.43
CA SER A 280 28.28 -10.28 10.94
C SER A 280 28.08 -11.72 10.50
N LYS A 281 27.04 -12.39 10.99
CA LYS A 281 26.76 -13.78 10.66
C LYS A 281 25.30 -14.01 10.34
N THR A 282 25.04 -14.88 9.39
CA THR A 282 23.67 -15.35 9.17
C THR A 282 23.26 -16.29 10.29
N VAL A 283 22.34 -15.82 11.10
CA VAL A 283 21.68 -16.63 12.15
C VAL A 283 20.39 -17.18 11.56
N ARG A 284 20.13 -18.47 11.74
CA ARG A 284 18.92 -19.14 11.24
C ARG A 284 18.01 -19.54 12.38
N PHE A 285 16.71 -19.28 12.19
CA PHE A 285 15.67 -19.61 13.16
C PHE A 285 14.65 -20.55 12.52
N LEU A 286 14.13 -21.51 13.30
CA LEU A 286 13.11 -22.43 12.85
C LEU A 286 11.76 -21.71 12.68
N ASP A 287 11.09 -21.96 11.57
CA ASP A 287 9.67 -21.63 11.41
C ASP A 287 8.84 -22.60 12.27
N ARG A 288 7.99 -22.08 13.12
CA ARG A 288 7.14 -22.92 13.98
C ARG A 288 5.81 -22.24 14.28
N TRP A 289 4.82 -23.03 14.57
CA TRP A 289 3.52 -22.56 15.01
C TRP A 289 3.58 -22.06 16.45
N ARG A 290 2.84 -20.99 16.75
CA ARG A 290 2.58 -20.57 18.12
C ARG A 290 1.40 -21.40 18.65
N LEU A 291 1.70 -22.50 19.29
CA LEU A 291 0.72 -23.40 19.93
C LEU A 291 0.85 -23.19 21.45
N GLU A 292 0.15 -22.20 21.95
CA GLU A 292 0.10 -21.88 23.39
C GLU A 292 -1.32 -22.08 23.87
N VAL A 293 -1.47 -22.73 25.02
CA VAL A 293 -2.74 -22.83 25.73
C VAL A 293 -3.00 -21.45 26.36
N LYS A 294 -4.18 -20.91 26.18
CA LYS A 294 -4.56 -19.68 26.86
C LYS A 294 -4.67 -19.92 28.35
N GLU A 295 -4.31 -18.94 29.18
CA GLU A 295 -4.40 -19.05 30.63
C GLU A 295 -5.79 -19.50 31.11
N GLU A 296 -6.85 -18.98 30.49
CA GLU A 296 -8.26 -19.35 30.74
C GLU A 296 -8.60 -20.80 30.40
N ASP A 297 -7.76 -21.50 29.63
CA ASP A 297 -7.96 -22.89 29.19
C ASP A 297 -7.02 -23.88 29.91
N ILE A 298 -6.11 -23.41 30.79
CA ILE A 298 -5.16 -24.26 31.51
C ILE A 298 -5.87 -25.17 32.55
N GLU A 299 -7.02 -24.70 33.06
CA GLU A 299 -7.78 -25.41 34.09
C GLU A 299 -8.88 -26.31 33.51
N LYS A 300 -9.04 -26.42 32.20
CA LYS A 300 -9.98 -27.29 31.51
C LYS A 300 -9.31 -28.57 31.00
#